data_691dce66c612a126018faa8029efa5e3
#
_entry.id   691dce66c612a126018faa8029efa5e3
#
_cell.length_a   1.000
_cell.length_b   1.000
_cell.length_c   1.000
_cell.angle_alpha   90.00
_cell.angle_beta   90.00
_cell.angle_gamma   90.00
#
_symmetry.space_group_name_H-M   'P 1'
#
loop_
_entity.id
_entity.type
_entity.pdbx_description
1 polymer ?
#
loop_
_entity_poly.entity_id
_entity_poly.type
_entity_poly.pdbx_seq_one_letter_code
_entity_poly.pdbx_strand_id
1 'polypeptide(L)'
;MPARWGSFAIGLGLILAPLVLGYGSPGLVVHDVAMGLLVCVATLAAFEWPRARFALAIPALWLVAAGRTSGDAAAAAAELGAGGLLLALALVPSTRRTPHPAPPLAPPPGRAGARA
;
A
#
# COMPACT_ATOMS: atom_id res chain seq x y z
N MET A 1 -4.46 9.90 -1.32
CA MET A 1 -3.26 9.25 -0.77
C MET A 1 -2.61 8.37 -1.83
N PRO A 2 -1.70 8.94 -2.61
CA PRO A 2 -1.17 8.26 -3.81
C PRO A 2 -0.37 6.99 -3.48
N ALA A 3 0.37 6.97 -2.36
CA ALA A 3 1.18 5.81 -1.99
C ALA A 3 0.36 4.54 -1.71
N ARG A 4 -0.82 4.68 -1.12
CA ARG A 4 -1.71 3.54 -0.83
C ARG A 4 -2.32 2.95 -2.11
N TRP A 5 -2.71 3.81 -3.03
CA TRP A 5 -3.18 3.38 -4.34
C TRP A 5 -2.07 2.69 -5.13
N GLY A 6 -0.82 3.21 -5.00
CA GLY A 6 0.35 2.56 -5.58
C GLY A 6 0.56 1.14 -5.04
N SER A 7 0.49 0.95 -3.72
CA SER A 7 0.61 -0.38 -3.10
C SER A 7 -0.50 -1.32 -3.54
N PHE A 8 -1.73 -0.84 -3.65
CA PHE A 8 -2.85 -1.63 -4.16
C PHE A 8 -2.63 -2.05 -5.62
N ALA A 9 -2.18 -1.13 -6.45
CA ALA A 9 -1.85 -1.41 -7.85
C ALA A 9 -0.73 -2.46 -7.98
N ILE A 10 0.29 -2.40 -7.12
CA ILE A 10 1.36 -3.41 -7.08
C ILE A 10 0.80 -4.78 -6.70
N GLY A 11 -0.08 -4.84 -5.70
CA GLY A 11 -0.75 -6.08 -5.31
C GLY A 11 -1.56 -6.70 -6.46
N LEU A 12 -2.33 -5.89 -7.17
CA LEU A 12 -3.05 -6.32 -8.37
C LEU A 12 -2.08 -6.76 -9.48
N GLY A 13 -0.98 -6.04 -9.67
CA GLY A 13 0.07 -6.39 -10.62
C GLY A 13 0.68 -7.76 -10.34
N LEU A 14 0.91 -8.09 -9.07
CA LEU A 14 1.41 -9.42 -8.67
C LEU A 14 0.41 -10.54 -8.98
N ILE A 15 -0.88 -10.28 -8.81
CA ILE A 15 -1.91 -11.26 -9.17
C ILE A 15 -1.94 -11.50 -10.68
N LEU A 16 -1.75 -10.44 -11.45
CA LEU A 16 -1.79 -10.50 -12.93
C LEU A 16 -0.46 -10.95 -13.55
N ALA A 17 0.66 -10.75 -12.85
CA ALA A 17 1.98 -11.05 -13.38
C ALA A 17 2.13 -12.49 -13.91
N PRO A 18 1.66 -13.55 -13.23
CA PRO A 18 1.72 -14.90 -13.76
C PRO A 18 0.96 -15.09 -15.07
N LEU A 19 -0.16 -14.38 -15.23
CA LEU A 19 -0.99 -14.45 -16.43
C LEU A 19 -0.34 -13.75 -17.63
N VAL A 20 0.36 -12.65 -17.36
CA VAL A 20 0.99 -11.82 -18.39
C VAL A 20 2.36 -12.35 -18.76
N LEU A 21 3.17 -12.77 -17.77
CA LEU A 21 4.56 -13.18 -17.95
C LEU A 21 4.73 -14.68 -18.23
N GLY A 22 3.71 -15.50 -17.93
CA GLY A 22 3.74 -16.92 -18.18
C GLY A 22 4.82 -17.65 -17.39
N TYR A 23 4.66 -17.76 -16.06
CA TYR A 23 5.61 -18.49 -15.22
C TYR A 23 5.62 -19.97 -15.57
N GLY A 24 6.83 -20.58 -15.57
CA GLY A 24 7.00 -21.98 -15.85
C GLY A 24 6.60 -22.93 -14.71
N SER A 25 6.30 -22.41 -13.51
CA SER A 25 6.00 -23.21 -12.32
C SER A 25 4.65 -22.82 -11.72
N PRO A 26 3.73 -23.79 -11.52
CA PRO A 26 2.46 -23.52 -10.82
C PRO A 26 2.65 -23.01 -9.39
N GLY A 27 3.70 -23.44 -8.71
CA GLY A 27 4.03 -22.99 -7.35
C GLY A 27 4.33 -21.48 -7.29
N LEU A 28 5.05 -20.97 -8.29
CA LEU A 28 5.32 -19.52 -8.39
C LEU A 28 4.06 -18.71 -8.67
N VAL A 29 3.15 -19.25 -9.48
CA VAL A 29 1.85 -18.61 -9.73
C VAL A 29 1.03 -18.48 -8.46
N VAL A 30 0.92 -19.57 -7.69
CA VAL A 30 0.21 -19.57 -6.41
C VAL A 30 0.86 -18.63 -5.41
N HIS A 31 2.18 -18.64 -5.34
CA HIS A 31 2.95 -17.74 -4.46
C HIS A 31 2.66 -16.26 -4.77
N ASP A 32 2.76 -15.86 -6.02
CA ASP A 32 2.56 -14.47 -6.43
C ASP A 32 1.12 -14.00 -6.25
N VAL A 33 0.16 -14.88 -6.56
CA VAL A 33 -1.26 -14.59 -6.33
C VAL A 33 -1.55 -14.43 -4.83
N ALA A 34 -1.02 -15.32 -3.99
CA ALA A 34 -1.18 -15.23 -2.53
C ALA A 34 -0.54 -13.96 -1.98
N MET A 35 0.66 -13.61 -2.43
CA MET A 35 1.35 -12.39 -2.01
C MET A 35 0.63 -11.14 -2.50
N GLY A 36 0.13 -11.14 -3.73
CA GLY A 36 -0.68 -10.04 -4.26
C GLY A 36 -1.95 -9.81 -3.47
N LEU A 37 -2.67 -10.88 -3.10
CA LEU A 37 -3.84 -10.79 -2.22
C LEU A 37 -3.47 -10.25 -0.84
N LEU A 38 -2.38 -10.73 -0.25
CA LEU A 38 -1.89 -10.25 1.05
C LEU A 38 -1.58 -8.76 1.00
N VAL A 39 -0.91 -8.29 -0.04
CA VAL A 39 -0.61 -6.86 -0.25
C VAL A 39 -1.89 -6.05 -0.39
N CYS A 40 -2.85 -6.51 -1.15
CA CYS A 40 -4.15 -5.83 -1.31
C CYS A 40 -4.88 -5.71 0.03
N VAL A 41 -4.98 -6.80 0.80
CA VAL A 41 -5.64 -6.81 2.11
C VAL A 41 -4.90 -5.90 3.09
N ALA A 42 -3.58 -5.97 3.16
CA ALA A 42 -2.78 -5.11 4.03
C ALA A 42 -2.91 -3.63 3.65
N THR A 43 -3.02 -3.33 2.36
CA THR A 43 -3.24 -1.96 1.89
C THR A 43 -4.62 -1.45 2.31
N LEU A 44 -5.66 -2.27 2.18
CA LEU A 44 -7.01 -1.91 2.64
C LEU A 44 -7.02 -1.67 4.15
N ALA A 45 -6.35 -2.54 4.93
CA ALA A 45 -6.20 -2.34 6.36
C ALA A 45 -5.46 -1.03 6.70
N ALA A 46 -4.49 -0.63 5.89
CA ALA A 46 -3.76 0.63 6.08
C ALA A 46 -4.61 1.88 5.82
N PHE A 47 -5.73 1.77 5.12
CA PHE A 47 -6.70 2.87 5.02
C PHE A 47 -7.40 3.14 6.35
N GLU A 48 -7.71 2.09 7.11
CA GLU A 48 -8.34 2.19 8.43
C GLU A 48 -7.33 2.55 9.52
N TRP A 49 -6.16 1.88 9.50
CA TRP A 49 -5.11 2.06 10.49
C TRP A 49 -3.80 2.50 9.84
N PRO A 50 -3.38 3.76 10.00
CA PRO A 50 -2.15 4.28 9.40
C PRO A 50 -0.89 3.49 9.77
N ARG A 51 -0.87 2.86 10.96
CA ARG A 51 0.25 2.01 11.39
C ARG A 51 0.35 0.70 10.62
N ALA A 52 -0.75 0.22 10.05
CA ALA A 52 -0.76 -1.00 9.23
C ALA A 52 0.11 -0.90 7.97
N ARG A 53 0.51 0.30 7.55
CA ARG A 53 1.47 0.48 6.45
C ARG A 53 2.80 -0.24 6.70
N PHE A 54 3.23 -0.35 7.95
CA PHE A 54 4.46 -1.06 8.31
C PHE A 54 4.32 -2.56 8.14
N ALA A 55 3.09 -3.08 8.20
CA ALA A 55 2.82 -4.49 7.88
C ALA A 55 3.09 -4.82 6.42
N LEU A 56 3.06 -3.83 5.51
CA LEU A 56 3.45 -4.00 4.11
C LEU A 56 4.95 -4.29 3.93
N ALA A 57 5.77 -3.91 4.90
CA ALA A 57 7.20 -4.22 4.87
C ALA A 57 7.46 -5.73 4.95
N ILE A 58 6.62 -6.49 5.63
CA ILE A 58 6.78 -7.94 5.77
C ILE A 58 6.65 -8.64 4.41
N PRO A 59 5.54 -8.50 3.66
CA PRO A 59 5.44 -9.09 2.32
C PRO A 59 6.46 -8.51 1.35
N ALA A 60 6.82 -7.23 1.48
CA ALA A 60 7.82 -6.60 0.64
C ALA A 60 9.19 -7.24 0.80
N LEU A 61 9.65 -7.45 2.05
CA LEU A 61 10.91 -8.13 2.34
C LEU A 61 10.88 -9.60 1.88
N TRP A 62 9.75 -10.26 2.07
CA TRP A 62 9.57 -11.63 1.60
C TRP A 62 9.69 -11.73 0.08
N LEU A 63 9.05 -10.84 -0.66
CA LEU A 63 9.14 -10.79 -2.12
C LEU A 63 10.57 -10.53 -2.61
N VAL A 64 11.31 -9.64 -1.95
CA VAL A 64 12.72 -9.41 -2.29
C VAL A 64 13.56 -10.67 -2.05
N ALA A 65 13.34 -11.35 -0.94
CA ALA A 65 14.05 -12.59 -0.62
C ALA A 65 13.70 -13.71 -1.61
N ALA A 66 12.41 -13.89 -1.92
CA ALA A 66 11.93 -14.87 -2.87
C ALA A 66 12.46 -14.60 -4.28
N GLY A 67 12.43 -13.35 -4.72
CA GLY A 67 12.94 -12.95 -6.04
C GLY A 67 14.44 -13.21 -6.21
N ARG A 68 15.22 -13.11 -5.14
CA ARG A 68 16.67 -13.41 -5.17
C ARG A 68 16.96 -14.90 -5.32
N THR A 69 16.07 -15.76 -4.87
CA THR A 69 16.22 -17.23 -4.89
C THR A 69 15.42 -17.89 -6.00
N SER A 70 14.61 -17.13 -6.74
CA SER A 70 13.78 -17.64 -7.82
C SER A 70 14.66 -18.08 -9.00
N GLY A 71 14.42 -19.28 -9.51
CA GLY A 71 15.05 -19.78 -10.72
C GLY A 71 14.42 -19.29 -12.02
N ASP A 72 13.25 -18.64 -11.94
CA ASP A 72 12.53 -18.07 -13.08
C ASP A 72 12.81 -16.58 -13.18
N ALA A 73 13.41 -16.14 -14.31
CA ALA A 73 13.79 -14.74 -14.49
C ALA A 73 12.59 -13.78 -14.51
N ALA A 74 11.44 -14.19 -15.05
CA ALA A 74 10.24 -13.38 -15.08
C ALA A 74 9.64 -13.22 -13.67
N ALA A 75 9.57 -14.31 -12.91
CA ALA A 75 9.13 -14.29 -11.52
C ALA A 75 10.09 -13.47 -10.65
N ALA A 76 11.39 -13.66 -10.79
CA ALA A 76 12.41 -12.89 -10.07
C ALA A 76 12.27 -11.38 -10.33
N ALA A 77 12.07 -10.97 -11.57
CA ALA A 77 11.88 -9.56 -11.93
C ALA A 77 10.61 -8.99 -11.31
N ALA A 78 9.49 -9.73 -11.35
CA ALA A 78 8.23 -9.31 -10.77
C ALA A 78 8.32 -9.17 -9.24
N GLU A 79 8.89 -10.17 -8.56
CA GLU A 79 9.01 -10.21 -7.11
C GLU A 79 9.99 -9.15 -6.59
N LEU A 80 11.16 -9.00 -7.21
CA LEU A 80 12.14 -7.97 -6.83
C LEU A 80 11.59 -6.56 -7.10
N GLY A 81 10.96 -6.35 -8.25
CA GLY A 81 10.36 -5.08 -8.60
C GLY A 81 9.23 -4.69 -7.66
N ALA A 82 8.30 -5.60 -7.42
CA ALA A 82 7.18 -5.37 -6.51
C ALA A 82 7.64 -5.18 -5.07
N GLY A 83 8.54 -6.02 -4.58
CA GLY A 83 9.08 -5.92 -3.22
C GLY A 83 9.83 -4.61 -3.00
N GLY A 84 10.69 -4.20 -3.95
CA GLY A 84 11.42 -2.94 -3.89
C GLY A 84 10.49 -1.72 -3.90
N LEU A 85 9.49 -1.71 -4.77
CA LEU A 85 8.50 -0.63 -4.83
C LEU A 85 7.63 -0.55 -3.56
N LEU A 86 7.22 -1.70 -3.02
CA LEU A 86 6.45 -1.74 -1.77
C LEU A 86 7.26 -1.22 -0.59
N LEU A 87 8.54 -1.57 -0.50
CA LEU A 87 9.44 -1.02 0.53
C LEU A 87 9.57 0.49 0.39
N ALA A 88 9.77 0.99 -0.83
CA ALA A 88 9.85 2.41 -1.08
C ALA A 88 8.56 3.13 -0.65
N LEU A 89 7.40 2.58 -1.01
CA LEU A 89 6.10 3.15 -0.64
C LEU A 89 5.81 3.06 0.87
N ALA A 90 6.27 2.00 1.54
CA ALA A 90 6.13 1.87 2.99
C ALA A 90 6.95 2.91 3.75
N LEU A 91 8.08 3.34 3.19
CA LEU A 91 8.95 4.35 3.78
C LEU A 91 8.48 5.79 3.51
N VAL A 92 7.61 6.00 2.52
CA VAL A 92 7.04 7.32 2.25
C VAL A 92 6.17 7.75 3.42
N PRO A 93 6.53 8.84 4.13
CA PRO A 93 5.72 9.32 5.24
C PRO A 93 4.36 9.77 4.69
N SER A 94 3.30 9.27 5.31
CA SER A 94 1.97 9.81 5.06
C SER A 94 1.95 11.22 5.66
N THR A 95 1.96 12.23 4.80
CA THR A 95 1.67 13.58 5.24
C THR A 95 0.27 13.59 5.81
N ARG A 96 0.16 13.65 7.13
CA ARG A 96 -1.12 13.95 7.76
C ARG A 96 -1.52 15.31 7.22
N ARG A 97 -2.60 15.40 6.45
CA ARG A 97 -3.26 16.67 6.27
C ARG A 97 -3.61 17.14 7.68
N THR A 98 -2.96 18.18 8.14
CA THR A 98 -3.44 18.91 9.32
C THR A 98 -4.89 19.27 9.03
N PRO A 99 -5.85 18.82 9.86
CA PRO A 99 -7.22 19.23 9.66
C PRO A 99 -7.24 20.75 9.64
N HIS A 100 -7.84 21.29 8.59
CA HIS A 100 -8.03 22.73 8.48
C HIS A 100 -8.76 23.18 9.76
N PRO A 101 -8.23 24.16 10.52
CA PRO A 101 -8.91 24.59 11.72
C PRO A 101 -10.34 25.01 11.36
N ALA A 102 -11.31 24.47 12.08
CA ALA A 102 -12.69 24.83 11.88
C ALA A 102 -12.82 26.37 11.95
N PRO A 103 -13.56 27.01 11.03
CA PRO A 103 -13.79 28.43 11.11
C PRO A 103 -14.36 28.77 12.49
N PRO A 104 -13.93 29.88 13.13
CA PRO A 104 -14.44 30.26 14.43
C PRO A 104 -15.97 30.31 14.37
N LEU A 105 -16.63 29.65 15.33
CA LEU A 105 -18.08 29.68 15.43
C LEU A 105 -18.52 31.11 15.49
N ALA A 106 -19.50 31.47 14.68
CA ALA A 106 -20.14 32.78 14.75
C ALA A 106 -20.63 33.03 16.19
N PRO A 107 -20.41 34.23 16.76
CA PRO A 107 -20.91 34.53 18.10
C PRO A 107 -22.44 34.33 18.16
N PRO A 108 -22.98 33.77 19.25
CA PRO A 108 -24.40 33.53 19.36
C PRO A 108 -25.16 34.84 19.21
N PRO A 109 -26.31 34.85 18.49
CA PRO A 109 -27.02 36.07 18.12
C PRO A 109 -27.57 36.92 19.30
N GLY A 110 -27.42 36.49 20.52
CA GLY A 110 -27.84 37.28 21.69
C GLY A 110 -26.74 38.17 22.31
N ARG A 111 -25.46 37.93 21.98
CA ARG A 111 -24.37 38.67 22.62
C ARG A 111 -24.03 40.00 21.97
N ALA A 112 -24.38 40.18 20.71
CA ALA A 112 -24.15 41.45 20.02
C ALA A 112 -25.09 42.59 20.49
N GLY A 113 -26.27 42.25 20.98
CA GLY A 113 -27.23 43.20 21.53
C GLY A 113 -26.99 43.62 23.00
N ALA A 114 -26.20 42.85 23.73
CA ALA A 114 -25.93 43.12 25.17
C ALA A 114 -24.80 44.16 25.42
N ARG A 115 -24.20 44.68 24.35
CA ARG A 115 -23.11 45.67 24.41
C ARG A 115 -23.52 47.05 23.88
N ALA A 116 -24.77 47.24 23.58
CA ALA A 116 -25.30 48.53 23.17
C ALA A 116 -25.71 49.41 24.39
#